data_08b323e3fad253910bccad1b715ffdd4
#
_entry.id   08b323e3fad253910bccad1b715ffdd4
#
_cell.length_a   1.000
_cell.length_b   1.000
_cell.length_c   1.000
_cell.angle_alpha   90.00
_cell.angle_beta   90.00
_cell.angle_gamma   90.00
#
_symmetry.space_group_name_H-M   'P 1'
#
loop_
_entity.id
_entity.type
_entity.pdbx_description
1 polymer ?
#
loop_
_entity_poly.entity_id
_entity_poly.type
_entity_poly.pdbx_seq_one_letter_code
_entity_poly.pdbx_strand_id
1 'polypeptide(L)'
;MEDIVDATKRALAQMDVTQRRRVHYHIDSSEWRSWSNPEFLLYDKGIRLDEVSGSLRDAVMEVLRACMSPEGYDKAVAAMRINGFLGELVQAPAIMNEYLYNFVLFGDEPSTTRPWGFSF
;
A
#
# COMPACT_ATOMS: atom_id res chain seq x y z
N MET A 1 -12.62 6.64 -12.04
CA MET A 1 -11.30 6.20 -12.59
C MET A 1 -10.27 7.33 -12.54
N GLU A 2 -10.62 8.55 -12.83
CA GLU A 2 -9.73 9.72 -12.67
C GLU A 2 -9.26 9.89 -11.23
N ASP A 3 -10.14 9.73 -10.25
CA ASP A 3 -9.83 9.91 -8.84
C ASP A 3 -8.70 9.00 -8.33
N ILE A 4 -8.67 7.72 -8.74
CA ILE A 4 -7.62 6.79 -8.33
C ILE A 4 -6.29 7.09 -9.01
N VAL A 5 -6.31 7.52 -10.27
CA VAL A 5 -5.10 7.97 -11.01
C VAL A 5 -4.49 9.16 -10.30
N ASP A 6 -5.30 10.15 -9.95
CA ASP A 6 -4.84 11.36 -9.28
C ASP A 6 -4.36 11.10 -7.86
N ALA A 7 -5.07 10.25 -7.10
CA ALA A 7 -4.63 9.83 -5.76
C ALA A 7 -3.27 9.14 -5.83
N THR A 8 -3.08 8.21 -6.78
CA THR A 8 -1.82 7.49 -6.94
C THR A 8 -0.68 8.42 -7.36
N LYS A 9 -0.93 9.36 -8.27
CA LYS A 9 0.07 10.38 -8.64
C LYS A 9 0.47 11.25 -7.45
N ARG A 10 -0.49 11.66 -6.61
CA ARG A 10 -0.19 12.41 -5.38
C ARG A 10 0.67 11.62 -4.40
N ALA A 11 0.39 10.32 -4.21
CA ALA A 11 1.21 9.45 -3.38
C ALA A 11 2.64 9.33 -3.94
N LEU A 12 2.78 9.07 -5.24
CA LEU A 12 4.08 9.01 -5.91
C LEU A 12 4.87 10.34 -5.81
N ALA A 13 4.20 11.48 -5.87
CA ALA A 13 4.85 12.79 -5.76
C ALA A 13 5.48 13.05 -4.39
N GLN A 14 5.03 12.36 -3.34
CA GLN A 14 5.58 12.47 -1.99
C GLN A 14 6.76 11.52 -1.74
N MET A 15 7.00 10.56 -2.64
CA MET A 15 8.08 9.58 -2.51
C MET A 15 9.43 10.16 -2.94
N ASP A 16 10.46 9.85 -2.18
CA ASP A 16 11.84 10.08 -2.62
C ASP A 16 12.26 9.07 -3.72
N VAL A 17 13.47 9.25 -4.26
CA VAL A 17 13.99 8.42 -5.36
C VAL A 17 14.09 6.94 -4.93
N THR A 18 14.48 6.67 -3.69
CA THR A 18 14.63 5.30 -3.18
C THR A 18 13.27 4.62 -3.03
N GLN A 19 12.30 5.32 -2.44
CA GLN A 19 10.93 4.84 -2.30
C GLN A 19 10.28 4.57 -3.66
N ARG A 20 10.45 5.48 -4.62
CA ARG A 20 9.94 5.28 -5.99
C ARG A 20 10.53 4.05 -6.67
N ARG A 21 11.83 3.77 -6.49
CA ARG A 21 12.46 2.56 -7.05
C ARG A 21 11.95 1.29 -6.38
N ARG A 22 11.71 1.32 -5.08
CA ARG A 22 11.19 0.16 -4.34
C ARG A 22 9.74 -0.15 -4.66
N VAL A 23 8.94 0.87 -4.93
CA VAL A 23 7.51 0.70 -5.15
C VAL A 23 7.16 0.25 -6.56
N HIS A 24 8.00 0.55 -7.56
CA HIS A 24 7.65 0.48 -8.97
C HIS A 24 8.21 -0.75 -9.67
N TYR A 25 7.34 -1.59 -10.20
CA TYR A 25 7.66 -2.80 -10.95
C TYR A 25 7.03 -2.77 -12.34
N HIS A 26 7.63 -3.51 -13.28
CA HIS A 26 7.06 -3.68 -14.61
C HIS A 26 5.69 -4.38 -14.53
N ILE A 27 4.78 -4.07 -15.46
CA ILE A 27 3.41 -4.63 -15.45
C ILE A 27 3.38 -6.17 -15.51
N ASP A 28 4.36 -6.77 -16.19
CA ASP A 28 4.46 -8.22 -16.33
C ASP A 28 5.41 -8.87 -15.32
N SER A 29 5.81 -8.14 -14.28
CA SER A 29 6.74 -8.68 -13.29
C SER A 29 6.11 -9.80 -12.46
N SER A 30 6.95 -10.75 -12.00
CA SER A 30 6.51 -11.88 -11.17
C SER A 30 6.00 -11.46 -9.80
N GLU A 31 6.35 -10.26 -9.36
CA GLU A 31 5.97 -9.68 -8.07
C GLU A 31 4.45 -9.54 -7.88
N TRP A 32 3.66 -9.53 -8.95
CA TRP A 32 2.20 -9.67 -8.88
C TRP A 32 1.73 -10.89 -8.09
N ARG A 33 2.51 -11.98 -8.13
CA ARG A 33 2.20 -13.27 -7.50
C ARG A 33 2.86 -13.44 -6.14
N SER A 34 3.73 -12.51 -5.75
CA SER A 34 4.52 -12.59 -4.52
C SER A 34 3.81 -11.91 -3.36
N TRP A 35 2.57 -12.28 -3.08
CA TRP A 35 1.88 -11.84 -1.88
C TRP A 35 1.88 -12.95 -0.82
N SER A 36 1.80 -12.57 0.43
CA SER A 36 1.76 -13.51 1.55
C SER A 36 0.92 -12.93 2.69
N ASN A 37 0.36 -13.81 3.51
CA ASN A 37 -0.45 -13.44 4.67
C ASN A 37 0.07 -14.01 6.01
N PRO A 38 1.37 -14.32 6.19
CA PRO A 38 1.92 -14.63 7.50
C PRO A 38 2.26 -13.35 8.27
N GLU A 39 2.45 -13.49 9.57
CA GLU A 39 2.77 -12.43 10.51
C GLU A 39 4.17 -11.80 10.32
N PHE A 40 4.94 -12.27 9.37
CA PHE A 40 6.26 -11.75 9.04
C PHE A 40 6.40 -11.56 7.52
N LEU A 41 7.17 -10.56 7.13
CA LEU A 41 7.38 -10.22 5.74
C LEU A 41 8.22 -11.28 5.03
N LEU A 42 7.60 -12.04 4.13
CA LEU A 42 8.30 -13.02 3.28
C LEU A 42 8.97 -12.37 2.06
N TYR A 43 8.42 -11.27 1.59
CA TYR A 43 8.89 -10.57 0.39
C TYR A 43 9.09 -9.09 0.70
N ASP A 44 10.34 -8.65 0.68
CA ASP A 44 10.69 -7.22 0.87
C ASP A 44 10.51 -6.46 -0.44
N LYS A 45 9.28 -6.04 -0.71
CA LYS A 45 8.92 -5.25 -1.90
C LYS A 45 8.06 -4.05 -1.54
N GLY A 46 8.15 -3.01 -2.36
CA GLY A 46 7.36 -1.80 -2.14
C GLY A 46 7.84 -0.98 -0.95
N ILE A 47 6.95 -0.20 -0.42
CA ILE A 47 7.12 0.58 0.81
C ILE A 47 6.14 0.11 1.87
N ARG A 48 6.61 -0.04 3.09
CA ARG A 48 5.76 -0.35 4.24
C ARG A 48 5.19 0.94 4.83
N LEU A 49 3.91 0.94 5.13
CA LEU A 49 3.24 2.16 5.62
C LEU A 49 3.66 2.56 7.04
N ASP A 50 4.15 1.64 7.85
CA ASP A 50 4.69 1.95 9.18
C ASP A 50 6.13 2.54 9.15
N GLU A 51 6.82 2.45 8.00
CA GLU A 51 8.18 2.95 7.80
C GLU A 51 8.25 4.29 7.07
N VAL A 52 7.12 4.79 6.58
CA VAL A 52 7.08 6.06 5.82
C VAL A 52 6.51 7.21 6.66
N SER A 53 6.67 8.44 6.17
CA SER A 53 6.08 9.62 6.81
C SER A 53 4.55 9.53 6.89
N GLY A 54 3.95 10.19 7.89
CA GLY A 54 2.50 10.26 8.02
C GLY A 54 1.82 10.80 6.76
N SER A 55 2.39 11.83 6.13
CA SER A 55 1.84 12.42 4.91
C SER A 55 1.84 11.44 3.71
N LEU A 56 2.91 10.67 3.54
CA LEU A 56 2.96 9.65 2.47
C LEU A 56 2.00 8.49 2.77
N ARG A 57 1.93 8.05 4.02
CA ARG A 57 0.95 7.05 4.46
C ARG A 57 -0.48 7.49 4.16
N ASP A 58 -0.84 8.70 4.54
CA ASP A 58 -2.17 9.25 4.29
C ASP A 58 -2.47 9.33 2.78
N ALA A 59 -1.49 9.71 1.96
CA ALA A 59 -1.64 9.72 0.52
C ALA A 59 -1.85 8.32 -0.08
N VAL A 60 -1.20 7.28 0.44
CA VAL A 60 -1.45 5.88 0.04
C VAL A 60 -2.84 5.43 0.50
N MET A 61 -3.27 5.79 1.70
CA MET A 61 -4.63 5.50 2.16
C MET A 61 -5.70 6.16 1.30
N GLU A 62 -5.44 7.35 0.72
CA GLU A 62 -6.34 7.95 -0.27
C GLU A 62 -6.41 7.17 -1.58
N VAL A 63 -5.35 6.45 -1.99
CA VAL A 63 -5.43 5.52 -3.14
C VAL A 63 -6.43 4.39 -2.85
N LEU A 64 -6.36 3.80 -1.66
CA LEU A 64 -7.33 2.78 -1.23
C LEU A 64 -8.76 3.34 -1.19
N ARG A 65 -8.93 4.53 -0.62
CA ARG A 65 -10.23 5.19 -0.57
C ARG A 65 -10.82 5.41 -1.97
N ALA A 66 -9.99 5.82 -2.93
CA ALA A 66 -10.42 6.09 -4.30
C ALA A 66 -10.83 4.83 -5.08
N CYS A 67 -10.39 3.64 -4.66
CA CYS A 67 -10.71 2.38 -5.35
C CYS A 67 -11.81 1.55 -4.66
N MET A 68 -12.29 1.96 -3.49
CA MET A 68 -13.29 1.23 -2.71
C MET A 68 -14.59 2.03 -2.56
N SER A 69 -15.68 1.32 -2.26
CA SER A 69 -16.86 2.00 -1.72
C SER A 69 -16.56 2.55 -0.32
N PRO A 70 -17.30 3.56 0.17
CA PRO A 70 -17.13 4.07 1.53
C PRO A 70 -17.17 2.94 2.58
N GLU A 71 -18.15 2.05 2.49
CA GLU A 71 -18.27 0.90 3.38
C GLU A 71 -17.08 -0.09 3.25
N GLY A 72 -16.60 -0.32 2.03
CA GLY A 72 -15.42 -1.17 1.77
C GLY A 72 -14.16 -0.59 2.40
N TYR A 73 -13.96 0.70 2.27
CA TYR A 73 -12.84 1.40 2.90
C TYR A 73 -12.90 1.34 4.43
N ASP A 74 -14.08 1.58 5.02
CA ASP A 74 -14.27 1.50 6.47
C ASP A 74 -13.95 0.09 7.00
N LYS A 75 -14.35 -0.96 6.28
CA LYS A 75 -14.02 -2.35 6.61
C LYS A 75 -12.51 -2.62 6.51
N ALA A 76 -11.84 -2.11 5.48
CA ALA A 76 -10.40 -2.25 5.34
C ALA A 76 -9.64 -1.59 6.50
N VAL A 77 -10.00 -0.35 6.85
CA VAL A 77 -9.42 0.37 8.00
C VAL A 77 -9.71 -0.36 9.32
N ALA A 78 -10.92 -0.89 9.50
CA ALA A 78 -11.25 -1.67 10.69
C ALA A 78 -10.38 -2.94 10.81
N ALA A 79 -10.13 -3.64 9.70
CA ALA A 79 -9.23 -4.80 9.67
C ALA A 79 -7.79 -4.42 10.03
N MET A 80 -7.29 -3.30 9.50
CA MET A 80 -5.96 -2.77 9.85
C MET A 80 -5.85 -2.46 11.35
N ARG A 81 -6.87 -1.84 11.95
CA ARG A 81 -6.92 -1.56 13.39
C ARG A 81 -6.96 -2.83 14.25
N ILE A 82 -7.65 -3.87 13.79
CA ILE A 82 -7.65 -5.18 14.47
C ILE A 82 -6.24 -5.75 14.48
N ASN A 83 -5.49 -5.66 13.38
CA ASN A 83 -4.09 -6.08 13.33
C ASN A 83 -3.22 -5.28 14.31
N GLY A 84 -3.45 -3.97 14.43
CA GLY A 84 -2.80 -3.14 15.44
C GLY A 84 -3.12 -3.58 16.87
N PHE A 85 -4.38 -3.79 17.18
CA PHE A 85 -4.83 -4.29 18.49
C PHE A 85 -4.21 -5.66 18.83
N LEU A 86 -4.15 -6.56 17.86
CA LEU A 86 -3.54 -7.87 18.04
C LEU A 86 -2.05 -7.74 18.39
N GLY A 87 -1.32 -6.87 17.71
CA GLY A 87 0.10 -6.59 18.00
C GLY A 87 0.32 -6.08 19.42
N GLU A 88 -0.55 -5.21 19.92
CA GLU A 88 -0.51 -4.75 21.31
C GLU A 88 -0.80 -5.90 22.29
N LEU A 89 -1.84 -6.69 22.02
CA LEU A 89 -2.27 -7.81 22.87
C LEU A 89 -1.16 -8.85 23.06
N VAL A 90 -0.44 -9.18 21.99
CA VAL A 90 0.67 -10.18 22.04
C VAL A 90 2.03 -9.54 22.28
N GLN A 91 2.09 -8.24 22.53
CA GLN A 91 3.32 -7.46 22.76
C GLN A 91 4.36 -7.58 21.61
N ALA A 92 3.86 -7.62 20.38
CA ALA A 92 4.67 -7.75 19.17
C ALA A 92 4.32 -6.70 18.09
N PRO A 93 4.33 -5.38 18.40
CA PRO A 93 3.92 -4.34 17.45
C PRO A 93 4.87 -4.21 16.25
N ALA A 94 6.07 -4.77 16.33
CA ALA A 94 7.01 -4.79 15.21
C ALA A 94 6.61 -5.76 14.08
N ILE A 95 5.81 -6.77 14.40
CA ILE A 95 5.34 -7.79 13.46
C ILE A 95 3.82 -7.77 13.24
N MET A 96 3.09 -7.01 14.03
CA MET A 96 1.64 -6.77 13.89
C MET A 96 1.32 -5.35 14.33
N ASN A 97 1.02 -4.47 13.38
CA ASN A 97 0.55 -3.12 13.66
C ASN A 97 -0.44 -2.67 12.59
N GLU A 98 -1.13 -1.56 12.85
CA GLU A 98 -2.16 -1.00 11.97
C GLU A 98 -1.65 -0.71 10.55
N TYR A 99 -0.35 -0.44 10.39
CA TYR A 99 0.25 -0.02 9.13
C TYR A 99 1.30 -0.99 8.58
N LEU A 100 1.29 -2.23 9.03
CA LEU A 100 2.18 -3.28 8.53
C LEU A 100 1.67 -3.83 7.18
N TYR A 101 1.58 -2.95 6.20
CA TYR A 101 1.13 -3.26 4.85
C TYR A 101 2.11 -2.66 3.84
N ASN A 102 2.34 -3.39 2.74
CA ASN A 102 3.23 -2.96 1.68
C ASN A 102 2.43 -2.37 0.52
N PHE A 103 2.81 -1.19 0.06
CA PHE A 103 2.28 -0.61 -1.16
C PHE A 103 3.26 -0.83 -2.32
N VAL A 104 2.76 -1.37 -3.43
CA VAL A 104 3.52 -1.70 -4.65
C VAL A 104 2.74 -1.23 -5.86
N LEU A 105 3.42 -0.64 -6.83
CA LEU A 105 2.88 -0.19 -8.11
C LEU A 105 3.43 -1.04 -9.25
N PHE A 106 2.57 -1.38 -10.20
CA PHE A 106 2.90 -2.15 -11.40
C PHE A 106 2.52 -1.39 -12.66
N GLY A 107 3.40 -1.42 -13.66
CA GLY A 107 3.21 -0.71 -14.91
C GLY A 107 3.91 0.64 -14.93
N ASP A 108 3.56 1.43 -15.92
CA ASP A 108 4.06 2.80 -16.07
C ASP A 108 3.38 3.76 -15.07
N GLU A 109 3.54 5.06 -15.29
CA GLU A 109 2.82 6.09 -14.53
C GLU A 109 1.30 5.86 -14.59
N PRO A 110 0.58 6.04 -13.46
CA PRO A 110 -0.87 5.88 -13.41
C PRO A 110 -1.59 6.67 -14.49
N SER A 111 -2.47 6.02 -15.24
CA SER A 111 -3.09 6.56 -16.45
C SER A 111 -4.50 6.03 -16.64
N THR A 112 -5.34 6.78 -17.35
CA THR A 112 -6.66 6.33 -17.79
C THR A 112 -6.61 5.54 -19.11
N THR A 113 -5.46 5.50 -19.79
CA THR A 113 -5.31 4.94 -21.13
C THR A 113 -4.27 3.83 -21.24
N ARG A 114 -3.39 3.68 -20.27
CA ARG A 114 -2.35 2.63 -20.23
C ARG A 114 -2.58 1.71 -19.04
N PRO A 115 -2.26 0.40 -19.17
CA PRO A 115 -2.42 -0.54 -18.07
C PRO A 115 -1.44 -0.22 -16.92
N TRP A 116 -1.95 -0.22 -15.72
CA TRP A 116 -1.20 -0.13 -14.48
C TRP A 116 -2.02 -0.75 -13.36
N GLY A 117 -1.43 -0.98 -12.22
CA GLY A 117 -2.13 -1.47 -11.04
C GLY A 117 -1.29 -1.32 -9.79
N PHE A 118 -1.85 -1.68 -8.66
CA PHE A 118 -1.13 -1.70 -7.39
C PHE A 118 -1.54 -2.90 -6.55
N SER A 119 -0.72 -3.26 -5.57
CA SER A 119 -1.10 -4.15 -4.48
C SER A 119 -0.89 -3.44 -3.14
N PHE A 120 -1.74 -3.83 -2.19
CA PHE A 120 -1.73 -3.33 -0.83
C PHE A 120 -1.95 -4.50 0.14
#